data_9b9185ef07da448558e620a4cdffd07a
#
_entry.id   9b9185ef07da448558e620a4cdffd07a
#
_cell.length_a   1.000
_cell.length_b   1.000
_cell.length_c   1.000
_cell.angle_alpha   90.00
_cell.angle_beta   90.00
_cell.angle_gamma   90.00
#
_symmetry.space_group_name_H-M   'P 1'
#
loop_
_entity.id
_entity.type
_entity.pdbx_description
1 polymer ?
#
loop_
_entity_poly.entity_id
_entity_poly.type
_entity_poly.pdbx_seq_one_letter_code
_entity_poly.pdbx_strand_id
1 'polypeptide(L)'
;ATQYAAADFENERERINVQLRNSGLYNFDRDYINFEADTVNTGNKVNITYIIPQRTIEVNDTSKTVPFKVYKVNDVKIITDYSFANQGRKFQDSVRYNGYTLFSYDKLKYNPKAITDAIAILPNNIYRDVDRNLTYNQLSDLKVFKYPNITYAEDPRDLSHQSLVSTIFLTPRKKATLDASFDTFTSTIQQVGIGFKGSLFLRNVFKGAEILQISGNGSLGASKDVADNNSFFNISEFGVTSKLSIPRVMLPINVDRWIPKYMAPTTNISLGFNAQNNIGLDRQSLSGIYNYNWRPSKTRTNSFDLFNVQFVRNLNTSNYFNIYTNSYNQANEIAKDIENSNPGTIDPSLYSISQDNEIQLGIPSGIDTFLN
;
A
#
# COMPACT_ATOMS: atom_id res chain seq x y z
N ALA A 1 -31.21 -12.20 -28.11
CA ALA A 1 -31.26 -13.47 -27.41
C ALA A 1 -29.81 -13.98 -27.26
N THR A 2 -29.35 -14.17 -26.06
CA THR A 2 -28.04 -14.76 -25.76
C THR A 2 -28.16 -16.28 -25.73
N GLN A 3 -27.11 -16.98 -26.15
CA GLN A 3 -27.03 -18.44 -25.98
C GLN A 3 -26.98 -18.80 -24.50
N TYR A 4 -27.48 -19.99 -24.15
CA TYR A 4 -27.37 -20.53 -22.80
C TYR A 4 -25.90 -20.69 -22.40
N ALA A 5 -25.53 -20.09 -21.28
CA ALA A 5 -24.22 -20.27 -20.65
C ALA A 5 -24.42 -20.45 -19.13
N ALA A 6 -24.01 -21.59 -18.59
CA ALA A 6 -24.15 -21.89 -17.15
C ALA A 6 -23.45 -20.84 -16.28
N ALA A 7 -22.34 -20.27 -16.75
CA ALA A 7 -21.61 -19.20 -16.06
C ALA A 7 -22.46 -17.95 -15.86
N ASP A 8 -23.35 -17.61 -16.78
CA ASP A 8 -24.20 -16.41 -16.65
C ASP A 8 -25.20 -16.56 -15.50
N PHE A 9 -25.71 -17.77 -15.28
CA PHE A 9 -26.62 -18.06 -14.16
C PHE A 9 -25.88 -17.99 -12.82
N GLU A 10 -24.66 -18.47 -12.72
CA GLU A 10 -23.85 -18.35 -11.51
C GLU A 10 -23.49 -16.90 -11.24
N ASN A 11 -23.13 -16.13 -12.26
CA ASN A 11 -22.85 -14.71 -12.13
C ASN A 11 -24.09 -13.94 -11.67
N GLU A 12 -25.27 -14.27 -12.22
CA GLU A 12 -26.54 -13.62 -11.82
C GLU A 12 -26.96 -14.02 -10.40
N ARG A 13 -26.78 -15.29 -10.03
CA ARG A 13 -27.00 -15.78 -8.67
C ARG A 13 -26.13 -15.00 -7.67
N GLU A 14 -24.86 -14.82 -7.98
CA GLU A 14 -23.95 -14.05 -7.13
C GLU A 14 -24.33 -12.56 -7.11
N ARG A 15 -24.75 -11.97 -8.23
CA ARG A 15 -25.20 -10.59 -8.29
C ARG A 15 -26.43 -10.34 -7.39
N ILE A 16 -27.41 -11.23 -7.45
CA ILE A 16 -28.63 -11.18 -6.61
C ILE A 16 -28.26 -11.38 -5.14
N ASN A 17 -27.42 -12.36 -4.83
CA ASN A 17 -26.93 -12.64 -3.48
C ASN A 17 -26.28 -11.41 -2.85
N VAL A 18 -25.33 -10.80 -3.56
CA VAL A 18 -24.65 -9.57 -3.10
C VAL A 18 -25.65 -8.43 -2.88
N GLN A 19 -26.61 -8.24 -3.78
CA GLN A 19 -27.60 -7.18 -3.68
C GLN A 19 -28.53 -7.39 -2.46
N LEU A 20 -29.04 -8.61 -2.25
CA LEU A 20 -29.95 -8.92 -1.15
C LEU A 20 -29.23 -8.86 0.21
N ARG A 21 -28.01 -9.37 0.31
CA ARG A 21 -27.19 -9.26 1.53
C ARG A 21 -26.86 -7.82 1.86
N ASN A 22 -26.61 -6.98 0.86
CA ASN A 22 -26.37 -5.54 1.07
C ASN A 22 -27.64 -4.75 1.37
N SER A 23 -28.82 -5.35 1.20
CA SER A 23 -30.12 -4.76 1.59
C SER A 23 -30.55 -5.18 3.01
N GLY A 24 -29.67 -5.84 3.76
CA GLY A 24 -29.93 -6.22 5.15
C GLY A 24 -30.28 -7.68 5.38
N LEU A 25 -30.39 -8.52 4.35
CA LEU A 25 -30.74 -9.92 4.48
C LEU A 25 -29.53 -10.75 4.95
N TYR A 26 -29.15 -10.62 6.21
CA TYR A 26 -27.99 -11.27 6.81
C TYR A 26 -27.97 -12.79 6.61
N ASN A 27 -29.14 -13.45 6.78
CA ASN A 27 -29.28 -14.88 6.68
C ASN A 27 -29.51 -15.37 5.24
N PHE A 28 -29.42 -14.51 4.23
CA PHE A 28 -29.56 -14.89 2.83
C PHE A 28 -28.23 -15.46 2.30
N ASP A 29 -28.34 -16.49 1.46
CA ASP A 29 -27.23 -17.07 0.72
C ASP A 29 -27.63 -17.37 -0.72
N ARG A 30 -26.66 -17.46 -1.63
CA ARG A 30 -26.88 -17.77 -3.05
C ARG A 30 -27.60 -19.10 -3.29
N ASP A 31 -27.47 -20.05 -2.36
CA ASP A 31 -28.07 -21.39 -2.47
C ASP A 31 -29.60 -21.35 -2.36
N TYR A 32 -30.19 -20.23 -1.88
CA TYR A 32 -31.63 -20.01 -1.92
C TYR A 32 -32.13 -19.59 -3.31
N ILE A 33 -31.26 -19.30 -4.28
CA ILE A 33 -31.68 -18.85 -5.61
C ILE A 33 -31.75 -20.05 -6.54
N ASN A 34 -32.98 -20.46 -6.91
CA ASN A 34 -33.25 -21.51 -7.87
C ASN A 34 -33.70 -20.90 -9.21
N PHE A 35 -33.47 -21.64 -10.29
CA PHE A 35 -33.90 -21.30 -11.64
C PHE A 35 -34.87 -22.32 -12.14
N GLU A 36 -35.99 -21.88 -12.65
CA GLU A 36 -36.94 -22.73 -13.36
C GLU A 36 -36.96 -22.34 -14.83
N ALA A 37 -36.73 -23.29 -15.70
CA ALA A 37 -36.65 -23.08 -17.15
C ALA A 37 -37.91 -23.64 -17.82
N ASP A 38 -38.70 -22.74 -18.45
CA ASP A 38 -39.84 -23.14 -19.26
C ASP A 38 -39.48 -23.10 -20.73
N THR A 39 -39.67 -24.25 -21.41
CA THR A 39 -39.44 -24.43 -22.85
C THR A 39 -40.71 -24.67 -23.63
N VAL A 40 -41.89 -24.66 -22.97
CA VAL A 40 -43.18 -25.01 -23.61
C VAL A 40 -43.66 -23.85 -24.44
N ASN A 41 -43.92 -24.09 -25.73
CA ASN A 41 -44.42 -23.11 -26.71
C ASN A 41 -43.52 -21.86 -26.89
N THR A 42 -42.25 -21.98 -26.59
CA THR A 42 -41.28 -20.84 -26.65
C THR A 42 -40.46 -20.82 -27.94
N GLY A 43 -40.65 -21.79 -28.84
CA GLY A 43 -39.81 -21.99 -30.03
C GLY A 43 -38.39 -22.34 -29.64
N ASN A 44 -37.38 -21.62 -30.17
CA ASN A 44 -35.98 -21.83 -29.81
C ASN A 44 -35.54 -20.92 -28.64
N LYS A 45 -36.44 -20.56 -27.73
CA LYS A 45 -36.20 -19.72 -26.58
C LYS A 45 -36.52 -20.46 -25.29
N VAL A 46 -36.00 -19.99 -24.17
CA VAL A 46 -36.27 -20.49 -22.82
C VAL A 46 -36.66 -19.29 -21.96
N ASN A 47 -37.78 -19.41 -21.25
CA ASN A 47 -38.17 -18.47 -20.22
C ASN A 47 -37.55 -18.91 -18.90
N ILE A 48 -36.86 -18.03 -18.22
CA ILE A 48 -36.21 -18.30 -16.92
C ILE A 48 -36.95 -17.57 -15.82
N THR A 49 -37.40 -18.31 -14.84
CA THR A 49 -38.01 -17.78 -13.63
C THR A 49 -37.08 -17.99 -12.44
N TYR A 50 -36.83 -16.93 -11.67
CA TYR A 50 -36.06 -17.01 -10.43
C TYR A 50 -37.00 -17.34 -9.29
N ILE A 51 -36.68 -18.38 -8.53
CA ILE A 51 -37.45 -18.82 -7.36
C ILE A 51 -36.57 -18.69 -6.13
N ILE A 52 -37.02 -17.90 -5.17
CA ILE A 52 -36.39 -17.72 -3.87
C ILE A 52 -37.35 -18.26 -2.81
N PRO A 53 -37.19 -19.50 -2.32
CA PRO A 53 -38.02 -20.04 -1.26
C PRO A 53 -37.75 -19.32 0.06
N GLN A 54 -38.69 -19.43 0.98
CA GLN A 54 -38.48 -18.97 2.35
C GLN A 54 -37.41 -19.81 3.05
N ARG A 55 -36.78 -19.24 4.08
CA ARG A 55 -35.74 -19.90 4.86
C ARG A 55 -36.36 -20.98 5.77
N THR A 56 -35.74 -22.16 5.77
CA THR A 56 -36.07 -23.22 6.73
C THR A 56 -35.10 -23.15 7.90
N ILE A 57 -35.61 -23.15 9.12
CA ILE A 57 -34.86 -23.22 10.37
C ILE A 57 -35.29 -24.42 11.18
N GLU A 58 -34.37 -25.04 11.90
CA GLU A 58 -34.67 -26.11 12.87
C GLU A 58 -34.90 -25.49 14.25
N VAL A 59 -36.07 -25.76 14.83
CA VAL A 59 -36.43 -25.35 16.18
C VAL A 59 -36.98 -26.57 16.91
N ASN A 60 -36.31 -27.02 17.97
CA ASN A 60 -36.69 -28.18 18.77
C ASN A 60 -36.98 -29.42 17.90
N ASP A 61 -36.02 -29.79 17.04
CA ASP A 61 -36.11 -30.92 16.09
C ASP A 61 -37.25 -30.86 15.08
N THR A 62 -37.84 -29.68 14.91
CA THR A 62 -38.91 -29.45 13.93
C THR A 62 -38.50 -28.38 12.93
N SER A 63 -38.58 -28.72 11.64
CA SER A 63 -38.33 -27.76 10.56
C SER A 63 -39.46 -26.73 10.45
N LYS A 64 -39.13 -25.46 10.55
CA LYS A 64 -40.06 -24.34 10.41
C LYS A 64 -39.64 -23.41 9.29
N THR A 65 -40.56 -23.08 8.40
CA THR A 65 -40.35 -22.09 7.34
C THR A 65 -40.61 -20.68 7.85
N VAL A 66 -39.64 -19.78 7.67
CA VAL A 66 -39.72 -18.38 8.11
C VAL A 66 -39.32 -17.44 6.98
N PRO A 67 -39.89 -16.24 6.90
CA PRO A 67 -39.47 -15.25 5.91
C PRO A 67 -38.07 -14.70 6.22
N PHE A 68 -37.38 -14.25 5.19
CA PHE A 68 -36.16 -13.46 5.37
C PHE A 68 -36.48 -12.13 6.05
N LYS A 69 -35.63 -11.74 7.00
CA LYS A 69 -35.76 -10.48 7.74
C LYS A 69 -34.60 -9.54 7.37
N VAL A 70 -34.91 -8.25 7.40
CA VAL A 70 -33.87 -7.20 7.31
C VAL A 70 -33.29 -6.97 8.69
N TYR A 71 -31.97 -7.09 8.80
CA TYR A 71 -31.23 -6.88 10.04
C TYR A 71 -30.55 -5.53 10.09
N LYS A 72 -30.46 -4.96 11.29
CA LYS A 72 -29.65 -3.78 11.61
C LYS A 72 -28.49 -4.17 12.52
N VAL A 73 -27.35 -3.53 12.36
CA VAL A 73 -26.23 -3.68 13.29
C VAL A 73 -26.45 -2.70 14.44
N ASN A 74 -26.95 -3.19 15.56
CA ASN A 74 -27.28 -2.34 16.73
C ASN A 74 -26.04 -1.93 17.49
N ASP A 75 -25.07 -2.84 17.67
CA ASP A 75 -23.88 -2.63 18.47
C ASP A 75 -22.64 -3.17 17.75
N VAL A 76 -21.52 -2.45 17.85
CA VAL A 76 -20.23 -2.87 17.29
C VAL A 76 -19.19 -2.91 18.40
N LYS A 77 -18.75 -4.13 18.74
CA LYS A 77 -17.73 -4.41 19.73
C LYS A 77 -16.40 -4.69 19.07
N ILE A 78 -15.33 -4.09 19.57
CA ILE A 78 -13.98 -4.22 19.02
C ILE A 78 -13.06 -4.70 20.13
N ILE A 79 -12.50 -5.90 19.99
CA ILE A 79 -11.54 -6.46 20.93
C ILE A 79 -10.14 -6.24 20.33
N THR A 80 -9.36 -5.32 20.94
CA THR A 80 -8.15 -4.77 20.33
C THR A 80 -6.88 -5.58 20.55
N ASP A 81 -6.89 -6.55 21.47
CA ASP A 81 -5.75 -7.39 21.86
C ASP A 81 -6.14 -8.86 21.97
N TYR A 82 -7.03 -9.29 21.07
CA TYR A 82 -7.46 -10.69 21.03
C TYR A 82 -6.29 -11.62 20.75
N SER A 83 -6.23 -12.69 21.53
CA SER A 83 -5.39 -13.86 21.26
C SER A 83 -6.11 -15.09 21.78
N PHE A 84 -5.77 -16.26 21.25
CA PHE A 84 -6.35 -17.50 21.73
C PHE A 84 -6.10 -17.72 23.25
N ALA A 85 -4.94 -17.30 23.74
CA ALA A 85 -4.59 -17.39 25.17
C ALA A 85 -5.42 -16.46 26.06
N ASN A 86 -6.03 -15.41 25.50
CA ASN A 86 -6.86 -14.46 26.25
C ASN A 86 -8.36 -14.81 26.21
N GLN A 87 -8.74 -15.81 25.42
CA GLN A 87 -10.13 -16.23 25.29
C GLN A 87 -10.71 -16.65 26.64
N GLY A 88 -11.87 -16.09 27.00
CA GLY A 88 -12.54 -16.35 28.29
C GLY A 88 -12.05 -15.49 29.47
N ARG A 89 -10.97 -14.71 29.34
CA ARG A 89 -10.57 -13.72 30.35
C ARG A 89 -11.56 -12.56 30.40
N LYS A 90 -11.66 -11.90 31.54
CA LYS A 90 -12.41 -10.65 31.69
C LYS A 90 -11.64 -9.50 31.05
N PHE A 91 -12.34 -8.59 30.39
CA PHE A 91 -11.76 -7.34 29.91
C PHE A 91 -11.39 -6.46 31.09
N GLN A 92 -10.20 -5.85 31.04
CA GLN A 92 -9.72 -4.94 32.09
C GLN A 92 -9.93 -3.47 31.71
N ASP A 93 -10.00 -3.19 30.42
CA ASP A 93 -10.18 -1.83 29.92
C ASP A 93 -11.23 -1.78 28.81
N SER A 94 -12.03 -0.71 28.79
CA SER A 94 -13.02 -0.48 27.75
C SER A 94 -13.29 1.01 27.57
N VAL A 95 -13.49 1.41 26.30
CA VAL A 95 -13.83 2.78 25.94
C VAL A 95 -14.97 2.78 24.92
N ARG A 96 -15.95 3.65 25.13
CA ARG A 96 -17.02 3.90 24.19
C ARG A 96 -16.69 5.16 23.36
N TYR A 97 -16.76 5.03 22.03
CA TYR A 97 -16.43 6.11 21.10
C TYR A 97 -17.32 6.03 19.85
N ASN A 98 -18.10 7.09 19.57
CA ASN A 98 -18.98 7.22 18.41
C ASN A 98 -19.86 6.00 18.13
N GLY A 99 -20.48 5.42 19.19
CA GLY A 99 -21.35 4.24 19.09
C GLY A 99 -20.60 2.90 19.02
N TYR A 100 -19.27 2.89 18.94
CA TYR A 100 -18.44 1.70 19.05
C TYR A 100 -18.03 1.48 20.50
N THR A 101 -17.85 0.22 20.89
CA THR A 101 -17.28 -0.14 22.18
C THR A 101 -15.99 -0.92 21.97
N LEU A 102 -14.86 -0.34 22.37
CA LEU A 102 -13.56 -0.98 22.30
C LEU A 102 -13.27 -1.67 23.64
N PHE A 103 -12.83 -2.91 23.59
CA PHE A 103 -12.42 -3.71 24.73
C PHE A 103 -10.95 -4.11 24.61
N SER A 104 -10.28 -4.23 25.76
CA SER A 104 -8.95 -4.80 25.87
C SER A 104 -8.87 -5.75 27.07
N TYR A 105 -8.19 -6.87 26.91
CA TYR A 105 -7.89 -7.79 28.03
C TYR A 105 -6.87 -7.21 29.00
N ASP A 106 -6.01 -6.32 28.49
CA ASP A 106 -5.06 -5.53 29.26
C ASP A 106 -5.42 -4.03 29.11
N LYS A 107 -4.45 -3.13 29.12
CA LYS A 107 -4.65 -1.70 28.88
C LYS A 107 -4.83 -1.41 27.37
N LEU A 108 -5.77 -0.56 27.02
CA LEU A 108 -6.00 -0.12 25.63
C LEU A 108 -4.76 0.59 25.06
N LYS A 109 -4.20 0.05 23.97
CA LYS A 109 -2.96 0.51 23.35
C LYS A 109 -3.20 1.38 22.11
N TYR A 110 -4.43 1.50 21.65
CA TYR A 110 -4.80 2.21 20.41
C TYR A 110 -5.72 3.38 20.72
N ASN A 111 -5.55 4.46 19.97
CA ASN A 111 -6.51 5.56 19.99
C ASN A 111 -7.84 5.07 19.36
N PRO A 112 -8.97 5.21 20.08
CA PRO A 112 -10.27 4.77 19.57
C PRO A 112 -10.60 5.30 18.17
N LYS A 113 -10.32 6.58 17.90
CA LYS A 113 -10.54 7.20 16.59
C LYS A 113 -9.79 6.47 15.49
N ALA A 114 -8.53 6.12 15.70
CA ALA A 114 -7.68 5.48 14.68
C ALA A 114 -8.21 4.09 14.27
N ILE A 115 -8.76 3.34 15.22
CA ILE A 115 -9.36 2.03 14.93
C ILE A 115 -10.72 2.17 14.27
N THR A 116 -11.59 3.05 14.80
CA THR A 116 -12.95 3.23 14.25
C THR A 116 -12.94 3.87 12.86
N ASP A 117 -11.89 4.64 12.53
CA ASP A 117 -11.71 5.19 11.19
C ASP A 117 -11.43 4.10 10.12
N ALA A 118 -10.93 2.93 10.53
CA ALA A 118 -10.74 1.76 9.67
C ALA A 118 -11.93 0.78 9.68
N ILE A 119 -13.10 1.18 10.19
CA ILE A 119 -14.29 0.33 10.28
C ILE A 119 -15.41 0.96 9.48
N ALA A 120 -15.87 0.25 8.44
CA ALA A 120 -17.00 0.64 7.61
C ALA A 120 -18.36 0.22 8.19
N ILE A 121 -18.39 -0.79 9.08
CA ILE A 121 -19.59 -1.22 9.78
C ILE A 121 -20.01 -0.11 10.76
N LEU A 122 -21.16 0.50 10.50
CA LEU A 122 -21.68 1.59 11.33
C LEU A 122 -22.74 1.08 12.30
N PRO A 123 -22.67 1.45 13.61
CA PRO A 123 -23.73 1.16 14.56
C PRO A 123 -25.05 1.78 14.14
N ASN A 124 -26.16 1.11 14.44
CA ASN A 124 -27.54 1.47 14.13
C ASN A 124 -27.89 1.53 12.63
N ASN A 125 -27.01 1.04 11.73
CA ASN A 125 -27.29 0.97 10.29
C ASN A 125 -27.77 -0.42 9.87
N ILE A 126 -28.43 -0.48 8.72
CA ILE A 126 -28.80 -1.75 8.08
C ILE A 126 -27.52 -2.56 7.82
N TYR A 127 -27.60 -3.87 8.06
CA TYR A 127 -26.52 -4.80 7.73
C TYR A 127 -26.20 -4.74 6.24
N ARG A 128 -24.93 -4.66 5.90
CA ARG A 128 -24.41 -4.74 4.52
C ARG A 128 -23.16 -5.60 4.49
N ASP A 129 -23.15 -6.61 3.64
CA ASP A 129 -21.98 -7.50 3.52
C ASP A 129 -20.74 -6.76 2.99
N VAL A 130 -20.94 -5.75 2.15
CA VAL A 130 -19.88 -4.88 1.66
C VAL A 130 -19.15 -4.16 2.79
N ASP A 131 -19.85 -3.74 3.85
CA ASP A 131 -19.25 -3.03 4.99
C ASP A 131 -18.36 -3.96 5.83
N ARG A 132 -18.73 -5.25 5.93
CA ARG A 132 -17.90 -6.29 6.55
C ARG A 132 -16.59 -6.47 5.77
N ASN A 133 -16.70 -6.59 4.45
CA ASN A 133 -15.53 -6.81 3.58
C ASN A 133 -14.62 -5.57 3.55
N LEU A 134 -15.19 -4.36 3.50
CA LEU A 134 -14.43 -3.12 3.60
C LEU A 134 -13.72 -3.02 4.95
N THR A 135 -14.40 -3.31 6.06
CA THR A 135 -13.81 -3.31 7.40
C THR A 135 -12.64 -4.29 7.49
N TYR A 136 -12.82 -5.52 6.99
CA TYR A 136 -11.75 -6.50 6.96
C TYR A 136 -10.52 -6.00 6.20
N ASN A 137 -10.73 -5.45 5.01
CA ASN A 137 -9.65 -4.96 4.16
C ASN A 137 -8.93 -3.77 4.81
N GLN A 138 -9.68 -2.78 5.32
CA GLN A 138 -9.10 -1.58 5.95
C GLN A 138 -8.29 -1.93 7.21
N LEU A 139 -8.82 -2.79 8.08
CA LEU A 139 -8.10 -3.25 9.26
C LEU A 139 -6.86 -4.08 8.91
N SER A 140 -6.91 -4.87 7.83
CA SER A 140 -5.76 -5.62 7.31
C SER A 140 -4.70 -4.69 6.73
N ASP A 141 -5.11 -3.63 6.05
CA ASP A 141 -4.23 -2.61 5.45
C ASP A 141 -3.50 -1.76 6.48
N LEU A 142 -3.99 -1.68 7.72
CA LEU A 142 -3.25 -1.06 8.83
C LEU A 142 -1.92 -1.78 9.12
N LYS A 143 -1.80 -3.08 8.80
CA LYS A 143 -0.60 -3.91 9.01
C LYS A 143 -0.12 -3.99 10.46
N VAL A 144 -0.92 -3.50 11.41
CA VAL A 144 -0.68 -3.61 12.86
C VAL A 144 -1.41 -4.79 13.48
N PHE A 145 -2.39 -5.37 12.78
CA PHE A 145 -3.14 -6.57 13.18
C PHE A 145 -2.84 -7.75 12.26
N LYS A 146 -3.01 -8.96 12.79
CA LYS A 146 -3.06 -10.21 12.04
C LYS A 146 -4.54 -10.49 11.76
N TYR A 147 -4.89 -10.94 10.58
CA TYR A 147 -6.18 -11.52 10.22
C TYR A 147 -7.37 -11.05 11.09
N PRO A 148 -7.92 -9.85 10.86
CA PRO A 148 -9.12 -9.40 11.56
C PRO A 148 -10.23 -10.43 11.41
N ASN A 149 -10.92 -10.77 12.50
CA ASN A 149 -12.08 -11.66 12.44
C ASN A 149 -13.33 -10.90 12.82
N ILE A 150 -14.37 -10.96 11.99
CA ILE A 150 -15.63 -10.22 12.15
C ILE A 150 -16.76 -11.23 12.22
N THR A 151 -17.44 -11.26 13.36
CA THR A 151 -18.59 -12.12 13.61
C THR A 151 -19.83 -11.28 13.88
N TYR A 152 -20.99 -11.86 13.59
CA TYR A 152 -22.29 -11.27 13.91
C TYR A 152 -23.09 -12.29 14.71
N ALA A 153 -23.81 -11.80 15.72
CA ALA A 153 -24.78 -12.56 16.48
C ALA A 153 -26.05 -11.75 16.65
N GLU A 154 -27.20 -12.40 16.73
CA GLU A 154 -28.46 -11.72 17.06
C GLU A 154 -28.34 -11.05 18.45
N ASP A 155 -28.85 -9.83 18.56
CA ASP A 155 -28.83 -9.11 19.82
C ASP A 155 -29.90 -9.69 20.76
N PRO A 156 -29.51 -10.34 21.86
CA PRO A 156 -30.48 -10.96 22.78
C PRO A 156 -31.39 -9.93 23.47
N ARG A 157 -31.06 -8.66 23.40
CA ARG A 157 -31.87 -7.56 23.94
C ARG A 157 -33.02 -7.15 23.02
N ASP A 158 -32.97 -7.55 21.74
CA ASP A 158 -33.96 -7.20 20.72
C ASP A 158 -35.02 -8.30 20.59
N LEU A 159 -36.21 -8.05 21.10
CA LEU A 159 -37.34 -8.97 21.01
C LEU A 159 -37.88 -9.15 19.59
N SER A 160 -37.56 -8.25 18.66
CA SER A 160 -37.94 -8.36 17.25
C SER A 160 -37.09 -9.36 16.48
N HIS A 161 -35.92 -9.75 17.03
CA HIS A 161 -34.92 -10.59 16.37
C HIS A 161 -34.49 -10.04 15.00
N GLN A 162 -34.29 -8.72 14.92
CA GLN A 162 -33.86 -8.02 13.70
C GLN A 162 -32.59 -7.19 13.92
N SER A 163 -32.00 -7.28 15.12
CA SER A 163 -30.77 -6.57 15.47
C SER A 163 -29.60 -7.55 15.59
N LEU A 164 -28.44 -7.12 15.08
CA LEU A 164 -27.18 -7.84 15.17
C LEU A 164 -26.20 -7.07 16.06
N VAL A 165 -25.41 -7.80 16.81
CA VAL A 165 -24.17 -7.32 17.43
C VAL A 165 -23.00 -7.79 16.56
N SER A 166 -22.24 -6.85 16.03
CA SER A 166 -20.97 -7.17 15.36
C SER A 166 -19.85 -7.20 16.37
N THR A 167 -19.05 -8.27 16.35
CA THR A 167 -17.83 -8.37 17.19
C THR A 167 -16.62 -8.51 16.27
N ILE A 168 -15.68 -7.57 16.41
CA ILE A 168 -14.44 -7.49 15.63
C ILE A 168 -13.29 -7.89 16.54
N PHE A 169 -12.63 -9.00 16.23
CA PHE A 169 -11.48 -9.52 16.96
C PHE A 169 -10.20 -9.09 16.25
N LEU A 170 -9.34 -8.32 16.93
CA LEU A 170 -8.08 -7.84 16.42
C LEU A 170 -6.93 -8.47 17.18
N THR A 171 -6.11 -9.25 16.49
CA THR A 171 -4.88 -9.84 17.05
C THR A 171 -3.69 -8.96 16.67
N PRO A 172 -3.06 -8.27 17.65
CA PRO A 172 -1.93 -7.39 17.35
C PRO A 172 -0.73 -8.16 16.81
N ARG A 173 -0.01 -7.55 15.85
CA ARG A 173 1.34 -7.99 15.45
C ARG A 173 2.34 -7.57 16.51
N LYS A 174 3.54 -8.18 16.50
CA LYS A 174 4.66 -7.76 17.34
C LYS A 174 4.95 -6.27 17.12
N LYS A 175 5.21 -5.54 18.21
CA LYS A 175 5.50 -4.10 18.16
C LYS A 175 6.72 -3.79 17.31
N ALA A 176 7.75 -4.60 17.39
CA ALA A 176 8.96 -4.51 16.59
C ALA A 176 9.13 -5.78 15.73
N THR A 177 9.55 -5.61 14.48
CA THR A 177 9.95 -6.69 13.58
C THR A 177 11.20 -6.24 12.85
N LEU A 178 12.19 -7.12 12.78
CA LEU A 178 13.40 -6.94 12.00
C LEU A 178 13.34 -7.88 10.79
N ASP A 179 13.51 -7.31 9.61
CA ASP A 179 13.66 -8.05 8.36
C ASP A 179 15.08 -7.84 7.83
N ALA A 180 15.70 -8.89 7.32
CA ALA A 180 17.00 -8.84 6.68
C ALA A 180 16.95 -9.63 5.37
N SER A 181 17.54 -9.09 4.31
CA SER A 181 17.72 -9.75 3.03
C SER A 181 19.15 -9.63 2.55
N PHE A 182 19.58 -10.63 1.80
CA PHE A 182 20.83 -10.67 1.10
C PHE A 182 20.54 -10.99 -0.37
N ASP A 183 21.07 -10.17 -1.26
CA ASP A 183 20.82 -10.25 -2.69
C ASP A 183 22.14 -10.36 -3.46
N THR A 184 22.16 -11.15 -4.52
CA THR A 184 23.21 -11.15 -5.53
C THR A 184 22.60 -10.69 -6.85
N PHE A 185 23.31 -9.84 -7.57
CA PHE A 185 22.80 -9.29 -8.82
C PHE A 185 23.90 -9.16 -9.88
N THR A 186 23.46 -9.13 -11.12
CA THR A 186 24.30 -8.84 -12.28
C THR A 186 23.61 -7.79 -13.16
N SER A 187 24.38 -6.92 -13.78
CA SER A 187 23.86 -5.92 -14.70
C SER A 187 24.84 -5.68 -15.86
N THR A 188 24.47 -4.85 -16.81
CA THR A 188 25.32 -4.44 -17.92
C THR A 188 26.55 -3.66 -17.46
N ILE A 189 26.46 -2.96 -16.33
CA ILE A 189 27.53 -2.13 -15.75
C ILE A 189 28.32 -2.95 -14.71
N GLN A 190 27.65 -3.81 -13.95
CA GLN A 190 28.24 -4.60 -12.87
C GLN A 190 28.19 -6.08 -13.22
N GLN A 191 29.35 -6.72 -13.39
CA GLN A 191 29.43 -8.16 -13.68
C GLN A 191 28.88 -9.00 -12.54
N VAL A 192 29.23 -8.66 -11.32
CA VAL A 192 28.77 -9.30 -10.09
C VAL A 192 28.60 -8.24 -9.02
N GLY A 193 27.47 -8.31 -8.32
CA GLY A 193 27.19 -7.47 -7.17
C GLY A 193 26.58 -8.28 -6.05
N ILE A 194 26.85 -7.86 -4.83
CA ILE A 194 26.24 -8.37 -3.60
C ILE A 194 25.58 -7.23 -2.86
N GLY A 195 24.38 -7.47 -2.33
CA GLY A 195 23.60 -6.50 -1.60
C GLY A 195 23.12 -7.04 -0.26
N PHE A 196 23.01 -6.16 0.71
CA PHE A 196 22.41 -6.43 2.01
C PHE A 196 21.41 -5.33 2.33
N LYS A 197 20.24 -5.72 2.86
CA LYS A 197 19.22 -4.79 3.33
C LYS A 197 18.66 -5.25 4.67
N GLY A 198 18.64 -4.32 5.65
CA GLY A 198 18.00 -4.52 6.93
C GLY A 198 16.85 -3.52 7.12
N SER A 199 15.73 -3.95 7.69
CA SER A 199 14.59 -3.07 7.97
C SER A 199 14.01 -3.35 9.34
N LEU A 200 13.89 -2.31 10.16
CA LEU A 200 13.21 -2.34 11.44
C LEU A 200 11.83 -1.69 11.30
N PHE A 201 10.79 -2.45 11.62
CA PHE A 201 9.42 -1.96 11.65
C PHE A 201 8.96 -1.79 13.09
N LEU A 202 8.58 -0.58 13.47
CA LEU A 202 7.98 -0.24 14.75
C LEU A 202 6.51 0.12 14.53
N ARG A 203 5.59 -0.68 15.13
CA ARG A 203 4.15 -0.52 14.93
C ARG A 203 3.51 0.21 16.10
N ASN A 204 2.48 1.00 15.76
CA ASN A 204 1.68 1.74 16.73
C ASN A 204 2.53 2.69 17.59
N VAL A 205 3.36 3.49 16.94
CA VAL A 205 4.35 4.35 17.59
C VAL A 205 3.67 5.42 18.45
N PHE A 206 2.62 6.04 17.92
CA PHE A 206 1.88 7.14 18.56
C PHE A 206 0.44 6.74 18.92
N LYS A 207 0.16 5.43 19.08
CA LYS A 207 -1.16 4.86 19.39
C LYS A 207 -2.23 5.03 18.31
N GLY A 208 -1.88 5.52 17.13
CA GLY A 208 -2.79 5.73 15.99
C GLY A 208 -2.64 4.70 14.88
N ALA A 209 -2.10 3.51 15.20
CA ALA A 209 -1.79 2.43 14.25
C ALA A 209 -0.73 2.81 13.20
N GLU A 210 0.12 3.79 13.50
CA GLU A 210 1.22 4.21 12.64
C GLU A 210 2.31 3.13 12.58
N ILE A 211 3.05 3.12 11.45
CA ILE A 211 4.22 2.27 11.28
C ILE A 211 5.42 3.16 10.95
N LEU A 212 6.44 3.09 11.79
CA LEU A 212 7.76 3.64 11.52
C LEU A 212 8.65 2.51 11.00
N GLN A 213 9.14 2.66 9.78
CA GLN A 213 10.12 1.79 9.16
C GLN A 213 11.45 2.52 9.08
N ILE A 214 12.52 1.89 9.58
CA ILE A 214 13.90 2.36 9.41
C ILE A 214 14.62 1.25 8.64
N SER A 215 15.18 1.58 7.47
CA SER A 215 15.85 0.63 6.59
C SER A 215 17.26 1.10 6.30
N GLY A 216 18.20 0.18 6.36
CA GLY A 216 19.56 0.36 5.86
C GLY A 216 19.83 -0.62 4.73
N ASN A 217 20.49 -0.18 3.69
CA ASN A 217 20.95 -1.02 2.59
C ASN A 217 22.42 -0.73 2.28
N GLY A 218 23.13 -1.75 1.86
CA GLY A 218 24.49 -1.65 1.35
C GLY A 218 24.70 -2.60 0.20
N SER A 219 25.48 -2.21 -0.80
CA SER A 219 25.86 -3.08 -1.90
C SER A 219 27.31 -2.85 -2.33
N LEU A 220 27.92 -3.91 -2.84
CA LEU A 220 29.24 -3.90 -3.44
C LEU A 220 29.13 -4.54 -4.83
N GLY A 221 29.76 -3.94 -5.83
CA GLY A 221 29.74 -4.40 -7.21
C GLY A 221 31.11 -4.35 -7.85
N ALA A 222 31.36 -5.28 -8.77
CA ALA A 222 32.52 -5.30 -9.63
C ALA A 222 32.12 -4.85 -11.04
N SER A 223 32.74 -3.80 -11.55
CA SER A 223 32.56 -3.33 -12.94
C SER A 223 33.39 -4.15 -13.92
N LYS A 224 33.01 -4.12 -15.20
CA LYS A 224 33.78 -4.76 -16.31
C LYS A 224 35.13 -4.10 -16.56
N ASP A 225 35.25 -2.80 -16.28
CA ASP A 225 36.45 -2.01 -16.54
C ASP A 225 37.46 -2.08 -15.37
N VAL A 226 37.80 -3.32 -14.97
CA VAL A 226 38.72 -3.57 -13.85
C VAL A 226 40.18 -3.23 -14.19
N ALA A 227 40.48 -2.83 -15.44
CA ALA A 227 41.85 -2.71 -15.92
C ALA A 227 42.73 -1.66 -15.17
N ASP A 228 42.07 -0.67 -14.50
CA ASP A 228 42.80 0.44 -13.87
C ASP A 228 42.75 0.48 -12.33
N ASN A 229 42.01 -0.41 -11.66
CA ASN A 229 41.91 -0.40 -10.20
C ASN A 229 42.18 -1.78 -9.60
N ASN A 230 43.13 -1.85 -8.68
CA ASN A 230 43.54 -3.07 -7.93
C ASN A 230 42.41 -3.65 -7.02
N SER A 231 41.22 -3.10 -7.00
CA SER A 231 40.10 -3.56 -6.16
C SER A 231 39.09 -4.35 -6.97
N PHE A 232 38.79 -5.59 -6.55
CA PHE A 232 37.77 -6.42 -7.19
C PHE A 232 36.39 -5.76 -7.12
N PHE A 233 36.02 -5.18 -5.96
CA PHE A 233 34.80 -4.36 -5.82
C PHE A 233 35.18 -2.87 -5.94
N ASN A 234 34.70 -2.24 -6.99
CA ASN A 234 34.99 -0.84 -7.33
C ASN A 234 33.72 0.05 -7.36
N ILE A 235 32.57 -0.55 -7.08
CA ILE A 235 31.30 0.14 -6.90
C ILE A 235 30.78 -0.21 -5.51
N SER A 236 30.38 0.80 -4.73
CA SER A 236 29.74 0.62 -3.44
C SER A 236 28.60 1.58 -3.27
N GLU A 237 27.52 1.11 -2.64
CA GLU A 237 26.36 1.92 -2.30
C GLU A 237 25.98 1.67 -0.85
N PHE A 238 25.64 2.74 -0.15
CA PHE A 238 25.09 2.72 1.19
C PHE A 238 23.90 3.67 1.28
N GLY A 239 22.80 3.18 1.83
CA GLY A 239 21.58 3.97 2.01
C GLY A 239 20.93 3.75 3.36
N VAL A 240 20.31 4.80 3.88
CA VAL A 240 19.44 4.76 5.06
C VAL A 240 18.14 5.48 4.73
N THR A 241 17.01 4.84 5.04
CA THR A 241 15.67 5.42 4.81
C THR A 241 14.84 5.27 6.08
N SER A 242 14.19 6.35 6.49
CA SER A 242 13.18 6.36 7.54
C SER A 242 11.83 6.71 6.91
N LYS A 243 10.80 5.86 7.12
CA LYS A 243 9.45 6.07 6.59
C LYS A 243 8.41 5.91 7.70
N LEU A 244 7.64 6.96 7.93
CA LEU A 244 6.48 6.96 8.81
C LEU A 244 5.21 6.86 7.97
N SER A 245 4.44 5.80 8.15
CA SER A 245 3.13 5.59 7.51
C SER A 245 2.02 5.77 8.54
N ILE A 246 1.10 6.69 8.26
CA ILE A 246 -0.02 7.06 9.13
C ILE A 246 -1.31 6.72 8.40
N PRO A 247 -2.21 5.87 8.95
CA PRO A 247 -3.41 5.39 8.27
C PRO A 247 -4.56 6.41 8.28
N ARG A 248 -4.27 7.64 7.92
CA ARG A 248 -5.21 8.76 7.77
C ARG A 248 -4.57 9.90 7.00
N VAL A 249 -5.37 10.83 6.48
CA VAL A 249 -4.84 12.09 5.97
C VAL A 249 -4.46 13.00 7.14
N MET A 250 -3.22 13.45 7.17
CA MET A 250 -2.73 14.47 8.10
C MET A 250 -2.70 15.83 7.42
N LEU A 251 -3.84 16.51 7.41
CA LEU A 251 -3.97 17.90 6.97
C LEU A 251 -4.62 18.73 8.10
N PRO A 252 -4.32 20.03 8.20
CA PRO A 252 -4.97 20.91 9.17
C PRO A 252 -6.44 21.22 8.86
N ILE A 253 -6.94 20.75 7.70
CA ILE A 253 -8.31 20.88 7.23
C ILE A 253 -9.01 19.52 7.23
N ASN A 254 -10.32 19.51 7.46
CA ASN A 254 -11.12 18.29 7.38
C ASN A 254 -11.38 17.94 5.91
N VAL A 255 -10.82 16.80 5.48
CA VAL A 255 -10.93 16.29 4.11
C VAL A 255 -11.86 15.08 4.00
N ASP A 256 -12.52 14.66 5.08
CA ASP A 256 -13.37 13.46 5.13
C ASP A 256 -14.51 13.48 4.09
N ARG A 257 -14.93 14.67 3.66
CA ARG A 257 -15.94 14.85 2.61
C ARG A 257 -15.41 14.51 1.22
N TRP A 258 -14.12 14.73 0.95
CA TRP A 258 -13.49 14.49 -0.37
C TRP A 258 -12.75 13.15 -0.41
N ILE A 259 -12.18 12.75 0.71
CA ILE A 259 -11.45 11.48 0.87
C ILE A 259 -12.08 10.73 2.05
N PRO A 260 -13.25 10.11 1.86
CA PRO A 260 -13.92 9.35 2.90
C PRO A 260 -13.10 8.16 3.38
N LYS A 261 -13.38 7.70 4.59
CA LYS A 261 -12.69 6.58 5.25
C LYS A 261 -12.62 5.30 4.41
N TYR A 262 -13.68 5.00 3.63
CA TYR A 262 -13.72 3.78 2.81
C TYR A 262 -12.65 3.76 1.71
N MET A 263 -12.06 4.91 1.37
CA MET A 263 -10.94 5.01 0.43
C MET A 263 -9.59 4.62 1.04
N ALA A 264 -9.54 4.20 2.31
CA ALA A 264 -8.34 3.82 3.07
C ALA A 264 -7.19 4.82 2.90
N PRO A 265 -7.38 6.10 3.29
CA PRO A 265 -6.38 7.13 3.11
C PRO A 265 -5.16 6.89 4.00
N THR A 266 -3.98 7.20 3.48
CA THR A 266 -2.72 7.13 4.21
C THR A 266 -1.86 8.36 3.95
N THR A 267 -1.13 8.79 4.98
CA THR A 267 -0.05 9.77 4.88
C THR A 267 1.29 9.07 5.06
N ASN A 268 2.22 9.29 4.15
CA ASN A 268 3.58 8.77 4.25
C ASN A 268 4.58 9.93 4.30
N ILE A 269 5.46 9.89 5.29
CA ILE A 269 6.58 10.81 5.43
C ILE A 269 7.85 9.99 5.34
N SER A 270 8.70 10.29 4.37
CA SER A 270 9.94 9.56 4.14
C SER A 270 11.12 10.51 4.10
N LEU A 271 12.21 10.11 4.74
CA LEU A 271 13.52 10.74 4.68
C LEU A 271 14.53 9.68 4.28
N GLY A 272 15.34 9.97 3.27
CA GLY A 272 16.34 9.04 2.75
C GLY A 272 17.68 9.71 2.53
N PHE A 273 18.75 9.01 2.87
CA PHE A 273 20.12 9.35 2.50
C PHE A 273 20.69 8.18 1.70
N ASN A 274 21.37 8.46 0.61
CA ASN A 274 22.09 7.48 -0.18
C ASN A 274 23.46 8.05 -0.57
N ALA A 275 24.49 7.22 -0.45
CA ALA A 275 25.85 7.50 -0.90
C ALA A 275 26.29 6.35 -1.81
N GLN A 276 26.73 6.69 -3.01
CA GLN A 276 27.20 5.76 -4.01
C GLN A 276 28.60 6.19 -4.45
N ASN A 277 29.54 5.26 -4.35
CA ASN A 277 30.86 5.38 -4.97
C ASN A 277 30.83 4.55 -6.25
N ASN A 278 31.16 5.19 -7.35
CA ASN A 278 31.24 4.55 -8.66
C ASN A 278 32.57 4.94 -9.34
N ILE A 279 32.98 4.19 -10.33
CA ILE A 279 34.27 4.37 -11.02
C ILE A 279 34.46 5.78 -11.57
N GLY A 280 33.37 6.40 -12.08
CA GLY A 280 33.43 7.72 -12.73
C GLY A 280 32.86 8.86 -11.92
N LEU A 281 31.97 8.60 -10.96
CA LEU A 281 31.26 9.65 -10.24
C LEU A 281 30.74 9.15 -8.90
N ASP A 282 31.23 9.73 -7.82
CA ASP A 282 30.66 9.51 -6.51
C ASP A 282 29.45 10.44 -6.31
N ARG A 283 28.38 9.88 -5.77
CA ARG A 283 27.10 10.59 -5.62
C ARG A 283 26.56 10.45 -4.22
N GLN A 284 26.16 11.55 -3.64
CA GLN A 284 25.40 11.60 -2.41
C GLN A 284 24.03 12.22 -2.69
N SER A 285 22.99 11.63 -2.13
CA SER A 285 21.64 12.17 -2.24
C SER A 285 20.90 12.17 -0.91
N LEU A 286 20.19 13.26 -0.65
CA LEU A 286 19.26 13.40 0.45
C LEU A 286 17.86 13.59 -0.14
N SER A 287 16.90 12.77 0.27
CA SER A 287 15.52 12.85 -0.20
C SER A 287 14.54 13.05 0.93
N GLY A 288 13.51 13.87 0.69
CA GLY A 288 12.39 14.08 1.58
C GLY A 288 11.08 14.02 0.82
N ILE A 289 10.18 13.15 1.24
CA ILE A 289 8.89 12.95 0.57
C ILE A 289 7.77 13.05 1.61
N TYR A 290 6.76 13.85 1.31
CA TYR A 290 5.50 13.90 2.05
C TYR A 290 4.37 13.60 1.08
N ASN A 291 3.75 12.42 1.23
CA ASN A 291 2.84 11.84 0.25
C ASN A 291 1.53 11.42 0.88
N TYR A 292 0.42 11.62 0.16
CA TYR A 292 -0.90 11.10 0.48
C TYR A 292 -1.30 10.05 -0.54
N ASN A 293 -1.86 8.93 -0.07
CA ASN A 293 -2.43 7.89 -0.92
C ASN A 293 -3.85 7.56 -0.47
N TRP A 294 -4.75 7.32 -1.44
CA TRP A 294 -6.09 6.82 -1.17
C TRP A 294 -6.61 6.01 -2.35
N ARG A 295 -7.54 5.11 -2.10
CA ARG A 295 -8.12 4.19 -3.08
C ARG A 295 -9.60 4.43 -3.28
N PRO A 296 -10.04 5.20 -4.29
CA PRO A 296 -11.46 5.45 -4.58
C PRO A 296 -12.21 4.18 -5.00
N SER A 297 -11.54 3.20 -5.60
CA SER A 297 -12.09 1.91 -6.02
C SER A 297 -11.05 0.80 -5.93
N LYS A 298 -11.47 -0.46 -6.12
CA LYS A 298 -10.56 -1.62 -6.12
C LYS A 298 -9.45 -1.53 -7.18
N THR A 299 -9.71 -0.84 -8.28
CA THR A 299 -8.80 -0.74 -9.44
C THR A 299 -8.09 0.61 -9.56
N ARG A 300 -8.40 1.59 -8.69
CA ARG A 300 -7.84 2.94 -8.75
C ARG A 300 -7.15 3.31 -7.44
N THR A 301 -5.90 3.74 -7.56
CA THR A 301 -5.15 4.35 -6.45
C THR A 301 -4.76 5.76 -6.87
N ASN A 302 -5.01 6.73 -6.02
CA ASN A 302 -4.56 8.10 -6.18
C ASN A 302 -3.39 8.35 -5.23
N SER A 303 -2.40 9.09 -5.71
CA SER A 303 -1.22 9.53 -4.96
C SER A 303 -1.04 11.03 -5.18
N PHE A 304 -0.75 11.74 -4.11
CA PHE A 304 -0.46 13.17 -4.14
C PHE A 304 0.76 13.48 -3.28
N ASP A 305 1.82 13.96 -3.91
CA ASP A 305 3.02 14.41 -3.23
C ASP A 305 2.86 15.89 -2.88
N LEU A 306 2.80 16.18 -1.59
CA LEU A 306 2.82 17.57 -1.10
C LEU A 306 4.25 18.15 -1.21
N PHE A 307 5.23 17.32 -0.85
CA PHE A 307 6.66 17.61 -1.02
C PHE A 307 7.33 16.37 -1.59
N ASN A 308 8.19 16.59 -2.58
CA ASN A 308 9.11 15.59 -3.11
C ASN A 308 10.39 16.34 -3.47
N VAL A 309 11.33 16.36 -2.55
CA VAL A 309 12.58 17.09 -2.69
C VAL A 309 13.73 16.10 -2.66
N GLN A 310 14.61 16.22 -3.62
CA GLN A 310 15.85 15.48 -3.67
C GLN A 310 17.02 16.44 -3.88
N PHE A 311 17.93 16.46 -2.93
CA PHE A 311 19.22 17.13 -3.07
C PHE A 311 20.27 16.09 -3.49
N VAL A 312 20.99 16.38 -4.56
CA VAL A 312 22.05 15.52 -5.09
C VAL A 312 23.37 16.29 -5.10
N ARG A 313 24.41 15.66 -4.59
CA ARG A 313 25.77 16.18 -4.64
C ARG A 313 26.66 15.17 -5.34
N ASN A 314 27.29 15.57 -6.41
CA ASN A 314 28.30 14.79 -7.10
C ASN A 314 29.68 15.12 -6.50
N LEU A 315 30.46 14.10 -6.28
CA LEU A 315 31.81 14.19 -5.73
C LEU A 315 32.78 13.53 -6.72
N ASN A 316 34.08 13.88 -6.63
CA ASN A 316 35.11 13.31 -7.48
C ASN A 316 34.83 13.45 -9.00
N THR A 317 34.26 14.59 -9.38
CA THR A 317 33.84 14.88 -10.76
C THR A 317 35.03 14.90 -11.74
N SER A 318 36.25 15.11 -11.25
CA SER A 318 37.46 15.16 -12.05
C SER A 318 37.77 13.88 -12.83
N ASN A 319 37.28 12.73 -12.36
CA ASN A 319 37.52 11.45 -13.00
C ASN A 319 36.39 11.02 -13.98
N TYR A 320 35.32 11.82 -14.05
CA TYR A 320 34.13 11.49 -14.85
C TYR A 320 34.46 11.27 -16.33
N PHE A 321 35.13 12.22 -16.95
CA PHE A 321 35.45 12.16 -18.38
C PHE A 321 36.54 11.14 -18.72
N ASN A 322 37.40 10.77 -17.78
CA ASN A 322 38.36 9.69 -17.96
C ASN A 322 37.68 8.33 -18.13
N ILE A 323 36.53 8.15 -17.49
CA ILE A 323 35.77 6.88 -17.53
C ILE A 323 34.70 6.94 -18.65
N TYR A 324 33.97 8.07 -18.76
CA TYR A 324 32.91 8.26 -19.74
C TYR A 324 33.41 9.01 -20.97
N THR A 325 34.34 8.39 -21.72
CA THR A 325 34.99 8.98 -22.88
C THR A 325 34.02 9.43 -23.97
N ASN A 326 32.89 8.71 -24.16
CA ASN A 326 31.85 9.13 -25.11
C ASN A 326 31.22 10.47 -24.72
N SER A 327 30.96 10.67 -23.41
CA SER A 327 30.42 11.96 -22.92
C SER A 327 31.47 13.07 -23.05
N TYR A 328 32.73 12.76 -22.84
CA TYR A 328 33.84 13.69 -23.06
C TYR A 328 33.95 14.10 -24.55
N ASN A 329 33.86 13.14 -25.46
CA ASN A 329 33.90 13.44 -26.89
C ASN A 329 32.71 14.28 -27.34
N GLN A 330 31.50 14.00 -26.84
CA GLN A 330 30.32 14.83 -27.10
C GLN A 330 30.48 16.25 -26.55
N ALA A 331 31.01 16.41 -25.36
CA ALA A 331 31.26 17.73 -24.78
C ALA A 331 32.29 18.50 -25.63
N ASN A 332 33.32 17.84 -26.13
CA ASN A 332 34.29 18.45 -27.05
C ASN A 332 33.68 18.88 -28.38
N GLU A 333 32.80 18.05 -28.97
CA GLU A 333 32.06 18.41 -30.21
C GLU A 333 31.17 19.64 -29.98
N ILE A 334 30.42 19.69 -28.87
CA ILE A 334 29.60 20.83 -28.52
C ILE A 334 30.46 22.09 -28.30
N ALA A 335 31.58 21.98 -27.59
CA ALA A 335 32.50 23.07 -27.39
C ALA A 335 33.06 23.61 -28.69
N LYS A 336 33.44 22.72 -29.62
CA LYS A 336 33.90 23.05 -30.95
C LYS A 336 32.84 23.80 -31.79
N ASP A 337 31.57 23.35 -31.74
CA ASP A 337 30.47 23.99 -32.42
C ASP A 337 30.17 25.39 -31.85
N ILE A 338 30.22 25.57 -30.55
CA ILE A 338 30.04 26.87 -29.88
C ILE A 338 31.15 27.81 -30.32
N GLU A 339 32.40 27.41 -30.21
CA GLU A 339 33.56 28.26 -30.53
C GLU A 339 33.59 28.61 -32.04
N ASN A 340 33.24 27.67 -32.90
CA ASN A 340 33.11 27.93 -34.35
C ASN A 340 31.98 28.91 -34.66
N SER A 341 30.85 28.85 -33.93
CA SER A 341 29.69 29.73 -34.15
C SER A 341 29.90 31.12 -33.56
N ASN A 342 30.54 31.18 -32.41
CA ASN A 342 30.81 32.43 -31.64
C ASN A 342 32.21 32.36 -31.01
N PRO A 343 33.27 32.72 -31.74
CA PRO A 343 34.65 32.67 -31.24
C PRO A 343 34.87 33.50 -29.98
N GLY A 344 35.54 32.92 -28.99
CA GLY A 344 35.80 33.52 -27.70
C GLY A 344 34.67 33.41 -26.68
N THR A 345 33.66 32.58 -26.93
CA THR A 345 32.58 32.32 -25.99
C THR A 345 33.05 31.42 -24.86
N ILE A 346 33.91 30.45 -25.16
CA ILE A 346 34.47 29.52 -24.17
C ILE A 346 35.76 30.14 -23.61
N ASP A 347 35.86 30.17 -22.26
CA ASP A 347 37.09 30.65 -21.62
C ASP A 347 38.31 29.83 -22.06
N PRO A 348 39.34 30.42 -22.62
CA PRO A 348 40.53 29.72 -23.09
C PRO A 348 41.25 28.88 -22.03
N SER A 349 41.02 29.16 -20.75
CA SER A 349 41.58 28.39 -19.65
C SER A 349 40.91 27.02 -19.47
N LEU A 350 39.75 26.82 -20.07
CA LEU A 350 38.97 25.60 -19.94
C LEU A 350 39.26 24.56 -21.03
N TYR A 351 40.03 24.92 -22.08
CA TYR A 351 40.34 24.00 -23.16
C TYR A 351 41.78 24.15 -23.66
N SER A 352 42.27 23.14 -24.32
CA SER A 352 43.50 23.15 -25.11
C SER A 352 43.19 22.85 -26.59
N ILE A 353 44.02 23.38 -27.47
CA ILE A 353 43.93 23.05 -28.90
C ILE A 353 44.88 21.92 -29.18
N SER A 354 44.38 20.78 -29.71
CA SER A 354 45.20 19.65 -30.10
C SER A 354 46.07 19.95 -31.36
N GLN A 355 47.02 19.07 -31.70
CA GLN A 355 47.85 19.21 -32.90
C GLN A 355 47.02 19.23 -34.20
N ASP A 356 45.79 18.65 -34.16
CA ASP A 356 44.85 18.61 -35.25
C ASP A 356 43.86 19.78 -35.23
N ASN A 357 44.11 20.84 -34.49
CA ASN A 357 43.26 22.00 -34.34
C ASN A 357 41.89 21.68 -33.69
N GLU A 358 41.78 20.62 -32.93
CA GLU A 358 40.57 20.26 -32.20
C GLU A 358 40.59 20.82 -30.77
N ILE A 359 39.41 21.34 -30.36
CA ILE A 359 39.21 21.82 -28.99
C ILE A 359 39.09 20.62 -28.06
N GLN A 360 39.92 20.55 -27.05
CA GLN A 360 39.88 19.55 -25.97
C GLN A 360 39.68 20.24 -24.64
N LEU A 361 38.51 20.02 -24.03
CA LEU A 361 38.21 20.57 -22.70
C LEU A 361 39.15 20.01 -21.66
N GLY A 362 39.65 20.89 -20.80
CA GLY A 362 40.45 20.49 -19.66
C GLY A 362 39.60 19.71 -18.63
N ILE A 363 40.07 18.49 -18.32
CA ILE A 363 39.56 17.72 -17.18
C ILE A 363 40.25 18.31 -15.98
N PRO A 364 39.88 18.77 -14.96
CA PRO A 364 38.73 18.83 -14.11
C PRO A 364 37.96 20.17 -14.11
N SER A 365 38.48 21.21 -14.75
CA SER A 365 37.85 22.53 -14.77
C SER A 365 36.61 22.62 -15.70
N GLY A 366 36.54 21.75 -16.70
CA GLY A 366 35.41 21.69 -17.65
C GLY A 366 34.11 21.08 -17.08
N ILE A 367 34.19 20.30 -16.02
CA ILE A 367 33.02 19.58 -15.48
C ILE A 367 32.05 20.51 -14.77
N ASP A 368 32.56 21.46 -13.98
CA ASP A 368 31.71 22.39 -13.23
C ASP A 368 30.91 23.33 -14.15
N THR A 369 31.40 23.56 -15.35
CA THR A 369 30.74 24.41 -16.36
C THR A 369 29.64 23.67 -17.15
N PHE A 370 29.73 22.33 -17.29
CA PHE A 370 28.78 21.52 -18.05
C PHE A 370 27.74 20.81 -17.17
N LEU A 371 27.97 20.69 -15.87
CA LEU A 371 27.04 20.03 -14.96
C LEU A 371 26.16 20.99 -14.14
N ASN A 372 26.36 22.32 -14.28
CA ASN A 372 25.51 23.39 -13.80
C ASN A 372 24.74 24.04 -14.96
#